data_a3dc226b6b5079ea5715bd9add74087f
#
_entry.id   a3dc226b6b5079ea5715bd9add74087f
#
_cell.length_a   1.000
_cell.length_b   1.000
_cell.length_c   1.000
_cell.angle_alpha   90.00
_cell.angle_beta   90.00
_cell.angle_gamma   90.00
#
_symmetry.space_group_name_H-M   'P 1'
#
loop_
_entity.id
_entity.type
_entity.pdbx_description
1 polymer ?
#
loop_
_entity_poly.entity_id
_entity_poly.type
_entity_poly.pdbx_seq_one_letter_code
_entity_poly.pdbx_strand_id
1 'polypeptide(L)'
;NPVLTGSITGLLNGDNITATYSSAADTNSAVGLYQITQTISDPDGKLVNYAAATNHGSLSVTPATLTVSADDTNRVYGAANPVFTGAVVGLLNNDNITAEFSSIADTNSLAGTYPITVALADPDTRLGNYTVSTNDGTLTVSAATLIFASDDTNRVYGAANPVLTGSITGLLNGDNIT
;
A
#
# COMPACT_ATOMS: atom_id res chain seq x y z
N ASN A 1 13.21 18.99 10.98
CA ASN A 1 14.11 19.56 9.97
C ASN A 1 15.56 19.24 10.34
N PRO A 2 16.48 19.09 9.36
CA PRO A 2 17.90 19.06 9.62
C PRO A 2 18.38 20.39 10.22
N VAL A 3 19.59 20.41 10.78
CA VAL A 3 20.22 21.67 11.18
C VAL A 3 20.47 22.51 9.92
N LEU A 4 19.87 23.69 9.88
CA LEU A 4 20.00 24.60 8.75
C LEU A 4 21.27 25.47 8.98
N THR A 5 22.12 25.55 7.97
CA THR A 5 23.40 26.24 8.04
C THR A 5 23.60 27.18 6.86
N GLY A 6 24.53 28.11 7.02
CA GLY A 6 24.95 29.03 5.97
C GLY A 6 26.26 29.70 6.34
N SER A 7 26.69 30.68 5.55
CA SER A 7 27.92 31.40 5.77
C SER A 7 27.73 32.92 5.63
N ILE A 8 28.55 33.68 6.36
CA ILE A 8 28.70 35.12 6.20
C ILE A 8 30.10 35.35 5.61
N THR A 9 30.18 36.10 4.56
CA THR A 9 31.46 36.48 3.93
C THR A 9 31.61 37.98 3.88
N GLY A 10 32.83 38.45 3.85
CA GLY A 10 33.16 39.88 3.73
C GLY A 10 33.19 40.65 5.08
N LEU A 11 33.14 39.96 6.23
CA LEU A 11 33.34 40.59 7.51
C LEU A 11 34.79 41.12 7.64
N LEU A 12 34.92 42.32 8.17
CA LEU A 12 36.19 42.99 8.38
C LEU A 12 36.41 43.27 9.90
N ASN A 13 37.63 43.55 10.27
CA ASN A 13 38.02 43.96 11.62
C ASN A 13 37.59 43.01 12.77
N GLY A 14 37.19 41.79 12.47
CA GLY A 14 36.66 40.85 13.47
C GLY A 14 35.26 41.25 14.01
N ASP A 15 34.48 42.03 13.24
CA ASP A 15 33.14 42.46 13.62
C ASP A 15 32.24 41.26 13.96
N ASN A 16 31.50 41.35 15.08
CA ASN A 16 30.68 40.31 15.64
C ASN A 16 29.26 40.32 15.01
N ILE A 17 29.18 39.94 13.74
CA ILE A 17 27.89 39.77 13.02
C ILE A 17 27.67 38.29 12.77
N THR A 18 26.53 37.78 13.22
CA THR A 18 26.16 36.37 13.11
C THR A 18 24.82 36.21 12.39
N ALA A 19 24.51 34.99 11.93
CA ALA A 19 23.21 34.66 11.35
C ALA A 19 22.71 33.33 11.91
N THR A 20 21.40 33.26 12.10
CA THR A 20 20.67 32.02 12.33
C THR A 20 19.82 31.73 11.11
N TYR A 21 19.57 30.44 10.83
CA TYR A 21 18.86 29.98 9.64
C TYR A 21 17.60 29.24 10.04
N SER A 22 16.48 29.52 9.38
CA SER A 22 15.19 28.93 9.65
C SER A 22 14.41 28.66 8.36
N SER A 23 13.43 27.78 8.43
CA SER A 23 12.45 27.54 7.37
C SER A 23 11.06 27.43 7.98
N ALA A 24 10.04 27.79 7.22
CA ALA A 24 8.65 27.59 7.61
C ALA A 24 8.21 26.11 7.56
N ALA A 25 9.01 25.23 6.93
CA ALA A 25 8.71 23.81 6.90
C ALA A 25 8.83 23.15 8.27
N ASP A 26 7.90 22.26 8.58
CA ASP A 26 7.87 21.41 9.76
C ASP A 26 7.67 19.93 9.39
N THR A 27 7.43 19.06 10.36
CA THR A 27 7.24 17.62 10.15
C THR A 27 5.97 17.29 9.34
N ASN A 28 4.97 18.18 9.32
CA ASN A 28 3.70 18.02 8.61
C ASN A 28 3.69 18.73 7.25
N SER A 29 4.77 19.40 6.90
CA SER A 29 4.87 20.11 5.63
C SER A 29 4.83 19.13 4.47
N ALA A 30 4.03 19.45 3.45
CA ALA A 30 3.91 18.64 2.24
C ALA A 30 5.23 18.56 1.46
N VAL A 31 5.34 17.59 0.59
CA VAL A 31 6.43 17.49 -0.40
C VAL A 31 6.53 18.80 -1.19
N GLY A 32 7.75 19.35 -1.29
CA GLY A 32 7.97 20.61 -1.96
C GLY A 32 9.27 21.29 -1.60
N LEU A 33 9.46 22.50 -2.10
CA LEU A 33 10.60 23.35 -1.81
C LEU A 33 10.18 24.48 -0.86
N TYR A 34 10.91 24.61 0.21
CA TYR A 34 10.69 25.62 1.26
C TYR A 34 11.92 26.52 1.36
N GLN A 35 11.69 27.81 1.43
CA GLN A 35 12.77 28.77 1.56
C GLN A 35 13.46 28.64 2.92
N ILE A 36 14.79 28.73 2.93
CA ILE A 36 15.60 28.94 4.14
C ILE A 36 15.91 30.42 4.21
N THR A 37 15.46 31.04 5.30
CA THR A 37 15.70 32.46 5.59
C THR A 37 16.75 32.62 6.68
N GLN A 38 17.46 33.73 6.65
CA GLN A 38 18.42 34.10 7.69
C GLN A 38 17.92 35.27 8.54
N THR A 39 18.19 35.16 9.82
CA THR A 39 18.06 36.28 10.79
C THR A 39 19.45 36.70 11.19
N ILE A 40 19.79 37.96 10.91
CA ILE A 40 21.08 38.54 11.23
C ILE A 40 21.07 39.11 12.66
N SER A 41 22.12 38.81 13.43
CA SER A 41 22.37 39.40 14.74
C SER A 41 23.63 40.26 14.67
N ASP A 42 23.49 41.53 15.07
CA ASP A 42 24.54 42.54 15.08
C ASP A 42 24.53 43.25 16.45
N PRO A 43 25.09 42.63 17.49
CA PRO A 43 25.06 43.18 18.85
C PRO A 43 25.85 44.48 19.00
N ASP A 44 26.85 44.71 18.12
CA ASP A 44 27.74 45.87 18.23
C ASP A 44 27.38 46.99 17.25
N GLY A 45 26.26 46.89 16.50
CA GLY A 45 25.79 47.91 15.56
C GLY A 45 26.74 48.14 14.37
N LYS A 46 27.49 47.15 13.96
CA LYS A 46 28.49 47.25 12.90
C LYS A 46 27.93 47.03 11.49
N LEU A 47 26.74 46.48 11.36
CA LEU A 47 26.12 46.18 10.07
C LEU A 47 25.93 47.43 9.19
N VAL A 48 25.80 48.59 9.82
CA VAL A 48 25.71 49.88 9.12
C VAL A 48 26.92 50.18 8.24
N ASN A 49 28.08 49.55 8.49
CA ASN A 49 29.30 49.71 7.72
C ASN A 49 29.38 48.79 6.49
N TYR A 50 28.37 47.93 6.26
CA TYR A 50 28.35 46.95 5.20
C TYR A 50 27.17 47.18 4.24
N ALA A 51 27.42 46.98 2.96
CA ALA A 51 26.35 46.79 1.97
C ALA A 51 25.93 45.31 2.01
N ALA A 52 25.00 44.97 2.92
CA ALA A 52 24.59 43.60 3.10
C ALA A 52 23.66 43.12 1.98
N ALA A 53 23.95 41.95 1.41
CA ALA A 53 23.07 41.23 0.51
C ALA A 53 22.76 39.86 1.11
N THR A 54 21.51 39.41 0.96
CA THR A 54 21.07 38.12 1.49
C THR A 54 20.64 37.19 0.35
N ASN A 55 21.20 35.98 0.32
CA ASN A 55 20.79 34.92 -0.58
C ASN A 55 20.09 33.82 0.24
N HIS A 56 18.86 33.51 -0.14
CA HIS A 56 18.08 32.47 0.53
C HIS A 56 18.44 31.08 -0.01
N GLY A 57 18.46 30.10 0.89
CA GLY A 57 18.59 28.69 0.54
C GLY A 57 17.24 28.03 0.30
N SER A 58 17.26 26.75 -0.06
CA SER A 58 16.08 25.90 -0.22
C SER A 58 16.19 24.64 0.62
N LEU A 59 15.13 24.31 1.35
CA LEU A 59 14.90 23.01 1.98
C LEU A 59 13.95 22.21 1.08
N SER A 60 14.38 21.06 0.59
CA SER A 60 13.55 20.15 -0.17
C SER A 60 12.95 19.10 0.76
N VAL A 61 11.62 19.02 0.81
CA VAL A 61 10.87 17.92 1.42
C VAL A 61 10.56 16.92 0.31
N THR A 62 11.09 15.70 0.44
CA THR A 62 10.94 14.62 -0.55
C THR A 62 9.89 13.61 -0.09
N PRO A 63 9.24 12.86 -1.03
CA PRO A 63 8.24 11.86 -0.69
C PRO A 63 8.79 10.77 0.23
N ALA A 64 7.99 10.35 1.19
CA ALA A 64 8.25 9.14 1.97
C ALA A 64 7.81 7.90 1.19
N THR A 65 8.36 6.72 1.52
CA THR A 65 7.94 5.47 0.91
C THR A 65 6.72 4.90 1.65
N LEU A 66 5.66 4.56 0.90
CA LEU A 66 4.48 3.86 1.39
C LEU A 66 4.38 2.53 0.65
N THR A 67 4.42 1.42 1.38
CA THR A 67 4.26 0.08 0.82
C THR A 67 2.94 -0.51 1.29
N VAL A 68 2.14 -1.01 0.36
CA VAL A 68 0.87 -1.68 0.65
C VAL A 68 0.89 -3.06 0.01
N SER A 69 0.63 -4.09 0.80
CA SER A 69 0.63 -5.48 0.32
C SER A 69 -0.64 -6.20 0.75
N ALA A 70 -1.27 -6.92 -0.18
CA ALA A 70 -2.34 -7.85 0.12
C ALA A 70 -1.77 -9.20 0.56
N ASP A 71 -2.45 -9.87 1.49
CA ASP A 71 -2.09 -11.22 1.94
C ASP A 71 -2.61 -12.28 0.96
N ASP A 72 -1.85 -13.36 0.81
CA ASP A 72 -2.31 -14.55 0.10
C ASP A 72 -3.34 -15.31 0.93
N THR A 73 -4.35 -15.88 0.27
CA THR A 73 -5.35 -16.70 0.93
C THR A 73 -5.90 -17.78 -0.01
N ASN A 74 -6.72 -18.67 0.53
CA ASN A 74 -7.31 -19.76 -0.25
C ASN A 74 -8.76 -20.06 0.14
N ARG A 75 -9.46 -20.74 -0.74
CA ARG A 75 -10.78 -21.36 -0.53
C ARG A 75 -11.01 -22.54 -1.44
N VAL A 76 -12.01 -23.34 -1.15
CA VAL A 76 -12.48 -24.41 -2.04
C VAL A 76 -13.50 -23.83 -3.04
N TYR A 77 -13.58 -24.40 -4.25
CA TYR A 77 -14.63 -24.12 -5.23
C TYR A 77 -16.03 -24.19 -4.58
N GLY A 78 -16.90 -23.26 -4.92
CA GLY A 78 -18.25 -23.13 -4.36
C GLY A 78 -18.33 -22.41 -3.01
N ALA A 79 -17.22 -22.24 -2.30
CA ALA A 79 -17.20 -21.45 -1.05
C ALA A 79 -17.15 -19.93 -1.34
N ALA A 80 -17.68 -19.12 -0.42
CA ALA A 80 -17.52 -17.68 -0.47
C ALA A 80 -16.05 -17.27 -0.27
N ASN A 81 -15.66 -16.12 -0.81
CA ASN A 81 -14.34 -15.57 -0.54
C ASN A 81 -14.19 -15.24 0.94
N PRO A 82 -13.02 -15.49 1.54
CA PRO A 82 -12.72 -14.97 2.87
C PRO A 82 -12.61 -13.45 2.85
N VAL A 83 -12.59 -12.84 4.02
CA VAL A 83 -12.19 -11.43 4.13
C VAL A 83 -10.75 -11.31 3.70
N PHE A 84 -10.48 -10.45 2.72
CA PHE A 84 -9.12 -10.18 2.28
C PHE A 84 -8.45 -9.21 3.27
N THR A 85 -7.20 -9.46 3.56
CA THR A 85 -6.37 -8.69 4.49
C THR A 85 -5.05 -8.28 3.83
N GLY A 86 -4.31 -7.41 4.54
CA GLY A 86 -3.02 -6.95 4.06
C GLY A 86 -2.41 -5.94 5.00
N ALA A 87 -1.30 -5.35 4.60
CA ALA A 87 -0.53 -4.42 5.40
C ALA A 87 -0.31 -3.08 4.69
N VAL A 88 -0.34 -1.99 5.45
CA VAL A 88 0.07 -0.65 5.03
C VAL A 88 1.27 -0.25 5.89
N VAL A 89 2.43 -0.04 5.27
CA VAL A 89 3.70 0.24 5.96
C VAL A 89 4.30 1.53 5.43
N GLY A 90 4.74 2.40 6.35
CA GLY A 90 5.39 3.66 6.01
C GLY A 90 4.48 4.90 6.13
N LEU A 91 3.27 4.77 6.68
CA LEU A 91 2.44 5.93 7.02
C LEU A 91 3.13 6.77 8.08
N LEU A 92 3.11 8.08 7.87
CA LEU A 92 3.68 9.09 8.77
C LEU A 92 2.58 10.07 9.18
N ASN A 93 2.87 10.86 10.22
CA ASN A 93 2.03 11.97 10.70
C ASN A 93 0.57 11.61 11.02
N ASN A 94 0.24 10.33 11.19
CA ASN A 94 -1.12 9.79 11.30
C ASN A 94 -1.99 10.13 10.07
N ASP A 95 -1.40 10.18 8.89
CA ASP A 95 -2.15 10.42 7.66
C ASP A 95 -3.23 9.34 7.48
N ASN A 96 -4.45 9.78 7.14
CA ASN A 96 -5.63 8.93 7.01
C ASN A 96 -5.67 8.28 5.62
N ILE A 97 -4.69 7.40 5.34
CA ILE A 97 -4.65 6.60 4.12
C ILE A 97 -4.97 5.15 4.49
N THR A 98 -6.00 4.59 3.87
CA THR A 98 -6.43 3.21 4.11
C THR A 98 -6.35 2.38 2.85
N ALA A 99 -6.28 1.05 2.99
CA ALA A 99 -6.27 0.12 1.89
C ALA A 99 -7.50 -0.79 1.94
N GLU A 100 -8.09 -1.04 0.78
CA GLU A 100 -9.11 -2.06 0.55
C GLU A 100 -8.54 -3.15 -0.35
N PHE A 101 -8.86 -4.40 -0.01
CA PHE A 101 -8.38 -5.58 -0.72
C PHE A 101 -9.56 -6.30 -1.36
N SER A 102 -9.46 -6.60 -2.65
CA SER A 102 -10.56 -7.24 -3.39
C SER A 102 -10.05 -8.20 -4.46
N SER A 103 -10.90 -9.15 -4.87
CA SER A 103 -10.61 -10.04 -6.00
C SER A 103 -11.84 -10.09 -6.91
N ILE A 104 -11.60 -10.30 -8.21
CA ILE A 104 -12.65 -10.54 -9.19
C ILE A 104 -13.28 -11.95 -9.06
N ALA A 105 -12.64 -12.86 -8.30
CA ALA A 105 -13.16 -14.21 -8.11
C ALA A 105 -14.43 -14.18 -7.25
N ASP A 106 -15.39 -15.03 -7.62
CA ASP A 106 -16.64 -15.28 -6.89
C ASP A 106 -16.83 -16.78 -6.61
N THR A 107 -17.97 -17.20 -6.05
CA THR A 107 -18.27 -18.59 -5.71
C THR A 107 -18.27 -19.52 -6.93
N ASN A 108 -18.49 -19.00 -8.16
CA ASN A 108 -18.53 -19.76 -9.41
C ASN A 108 -17.16 -19.79 -10.11
N SER A 109 -16.19 -19.04 -9.61
CA SER A 109 -14.86 -19.00 -10.21
C SER A 109 -14.20 -20.37 -10.13
N LEU A 110 -13.65 -20.84 -11.25
CA LEU A 110 -13.01 -22.15 -11.38
C LEU A 110 -11.82 -22.31 -10.43
N ALA A 111 -11.41 -23.55 -10.20
CA ALA A 111 -10.15 -23.82 -9.50
C ALA A 111 -8.97 -23.20 -10.26
N GLY A 112 -8.13 -22.45 -9.54
CA GLY A 112 -7.05 -21.67 -10.11
C GLY A 112 -6.59 -20.56 -9.16
N THR A 113 -5.78 -19.64 -9.68
CA THR A 113 -5.26 -18.50 -8.92
C THR A 113 -5.83 -17.19 -9.46
N TYR A 114 -6.19 -16.29 -8.55
CA TYR A 114 -6.78 -14.99 -8.85
C TYR A 114 -6.05 -13.91 -8.06
N PRO A 115 -5.81 -12.73 -8.64
CA PRO A 115 -5.18 -11.65 -7.89
C PRO A 115 -6.12 -11.12 -6.81
N ILE A 116 -5.51 -10.72 -5.70
CA ILE A 116 -6.13 -9.87 -4.67
C ILE A 116 -5.53 -8.49 -4.86
N THR A 117 -6.29 -7.58 -5.43
CA THR A 117 -5.84 -6.24 -5.79
C THR A 117 -5.98 -5.28 -4.62
N VAL A 118 -5.10 -4.26 -4.61
CA VAL A 118 -5.06 -3.19 -3.62
C VAL A 118 -5.71 -1.93 -4.18
N ALA A 119 -6.65 -1.34 -3.46
CA ALA A 119 -7.16 0.00 -3.70
C ALA A 119 -6.87 0.89 -2.48
N LEU A 120 -6.44 2.14 -2.71
CA LEU A 120 -6.16 3.09 -1.65
C LEU A 120 -7.26 4.14 -1.56
N ALA A 121 -7.65 4.47 -0.33
CA ALA A 121 -8.50 5.61 -0.02
C ALA A 121 -7.67 6.67 0.71
N ASP A 122 -7.74 7.93 0.23
CA ASP A 122 -6.99 9.07 0.74
C ASP A 122 -7.94 10.28 0.91
N PRO A 123 -8.79 10.27 1.94
CA PRO A 123 -9.79 11.33 2.14
C PRO A 123 -9.19 12.70 2.42
N ASP A 124 -7.97 12.74 2.97
CA ASP A 124 -7.30 13.98 3.36
C ASP A 124 -6.28 14.47 2.33
N THR A 125 -6.22 13.85 1.14
CA THR A 125 -5.32 14.22 0.03
C THR A 125 -3.84 14.26 0.42
N ARG A 126 -3.40 13.27 1.21
CA ARG A 126 -2.02 13.15 1.70
C ARG A 126 -1.12 12.24 0.86
N LEU A 127 -1.72 11.45 -0.04
CA LEU A 127 -1.00 10.46 -0.84
C LEU A 127 0.12 11.08 -1.70
N GLY A 128 -0.04 12.36 -2.08
CA GLY A 128 1.00 13.12 -2.80
C GLY A 128 2.32 13.29 -2.02
N ASN A 129 2.32 13.03 -0.69
CA ASN A 129 3.53 13.04 0.13
C ASN A 129 4.28 11.71 0.14
N TYR A 130 3.82 10.71 -0.63
CA TYR A 130 4.39 9.38 -0.64
C TYR A 130 4.75 8.91 -2.05
N THR A 131 5.80 8.12 -2.12
CA THR A 131 6.06 7.23 -3.26
C THR A 131 5.43 5.88 -2.91
N VAL A 132 4.34 5.54 -3.60
CA VAL A 132 3.55 4.34 -3.31
C VAL A 132 4.07 3.13 -4.09
N SER A 133 4.19 2.00 -3.40
CA SER A 133 4.41 0.67 -3.98
C SER A 133 3.31 -0.27 -3.51
N THR A 134 2.59 -0.90 -4.43
CA THR A 134 1.55 -1.89 -4.13
C THR A 134 1.99 -3.28 -4.57
N ASN A 135 1.72 -4.28 -3.72
CA ASN A 135 1.93 -5.69 -4.03
C ASN A 135 0.59 -6.42 -3.91
N ASP A 136 0.12 -6.96 -5.02
CA ASP A 136 -1.09 -7.77 -5.04
C ASP A 136 -0.84 -9.11 -4.34
N GLY A 137 -1.86 -9.62 -3.66
CA GLY A 137 -1.89 -10.97 -3.11
C GLY A 137 -2.51 -11.97 -4.09
N THR A 138 -2.55 -13.23 -3.68
CA THR A 138 -3.10 -14.34 -4.46
C THR A 138 -4.21 -15.05 -3.71
N LEU A 139 -5.39 -15.15 -4.33
CA LEU A 139 -6.45 -16.07 -3.90
C LEU A 139 -6.29 -17.38 -4.67
N THR A 140 -6.06 -18.48 -3.97
CA THR A 140 -6.06 -19.83 -4.55
C THR A 140 -7.42 -20.50 -4.34
N VAL A 141 -8.11 -20.79 -5.42
CA VAL A 141 -9.34 -21.60 -5.41
C VAL A 141 -8.95 -23.05 -5.71
N SER A 142 -9.11 -23.92 -4.72
CA SER A 142 -8.87 -25.36 -4.87
C SER A 142 -10.12 -26.11 -5.34
N ALA A 143 -9.93 -27.26 -5.99
CA ALA A 143 -11.04 -28.09 -6.43
C ALA A 143 -11.85 -28.61 -5.23
N ALA A 144 -13.17 -28.67 -5.39
CA ALA A 144 -14.06 -29.37 -4.47
C ALA A 144 -13.99 -30.89 -4.68
N THR A 145 -14.33 -31.65 -3.64
CA THR A 145 -14.38 -33.12 -3.74
C THR A 145 -15.67 -33.54 -4.42
N LEU A 146 -15.54 -34.37 -5.45
CA LEU A 146 -16.65 -35.02 -6.14
C LEU A 146 -16.51 -36.53 -6.01
N ILE A 147 -17.61 -37.19 -5.61
CA ILE A 147 -17.63 -38.65 -5.40
C ILE A 147 -18.60 -39.27 -6.35
N PHE A 148 -18.12 -40.28 -7.12
CA PHE A 148 -18.88 -41.14 -7.95
C PHE A 148 -19.02 -42.49 -7.24
N ALA A 149 -20.25 -42.97 -7.05
CA ALA A 149 -20.54 -44.25 -6.43
C ALA A 149 -21.42 -45.08 -7.34
N SER A 150 -21.06 -46.34 -7.57
CA SER A 150 -21.87 -47.31 -8.26
C SER A 150 -22.73 -48.10 -7.28
N ASP A 151 -23.96 -48.41 -7.66
CA ASP A 151 -24.84 -49.22 -6.81
C ASP A 151 -24.52 -50.72 -6.96
N ASP A 152 -24.57 -51.43 -5.84
CA ASP A 152 -24.49 -52.89 -5.87
C ASP A 152 -25.77 -53.47 -6.46
N THR A 153 -25.63 -54.50 -7.30
CA THR A 153 -26.78 -55.21 -7.89
C THR A 153 -26.48 -56.68 -8.05
N ASN A 154 -27.52 -57.49 -8.26
CA ASN A 154 -27.38 -58.94 -8.48
C ASN A 154 -28.28 -59.42 -9.61
N ARG A 155 -28.01 -60.58 -10.15
CA ARG A 155 -28.84 -61.31 -11.10
C ARG A 155 -28.69 -62.81 -10.95
N VAL A 156 -29.65 -63.56 -11.40
CA VAL A 156 -29.60 -65.01 -11.47
C VAL A 156 -28.73 -65.42 -12.66
N TYR A 157 -28.01 -66.57 -12.51
CA TYR A 157 -27.25 -67.13 -13.63
C TYR A 157 -28.15 -67.38 -14.88
N GLY A 158 -27.66 -66.96 -16.02
CA GLY A 158 -28.38 -67.03 -17.29
C GLY A 158 -29.37 -65.90 -17.58
N ALA A 159 -29.69 -65.01 -16.62
CA ALA A 159 -30.53 -63.81 -16.85
C ALA A 159 -29.71 -62.69 -17.48
N ALA A 160 -30.37 -61.72 -18.11
CA ALA A 160 -29.77 -60.48 -18.59
C ALA A 160 -29.30 -59.61 -17.41
N ASN A 161 -28.28 -58.76 -17.63
CA ASN A 161 -27.85 -57.79 -16.66
C ASN A 161 -29.00 -56.77 -16.38
N PRO A 162 -29.25 -56.41 -15.11
CA PRO A 162 -30.13 -55.31 -14.79
C PRO A 162 -29.53 -53.97 -15.27
N VAL A 163 -30.32 -52.91 -15.27
CA VAL A 163 -29.82 -51.54 -15.46
C VAL A 163 -28.84 -51.26 -14.31
N LEU A 164 -27.64 -50.88 -14.67
CA LEU A 164 -26.63 -50.47 -13.68
C LEU A 164 -26.82 -49.00 -13.37
N THR A 165 -26.84 -48.66 -12.09
CA THR A 165 -27.06 -47.31 -11.56
C THR A 165 -25.95 -46.88 -10.66
N GLY A 166 -25.92 -45.59 -10.33
CA GLY A 166 -24.98 -44.98 -9.43
C GLY A 166 -25.38 -43.56 -9.07
N SER A 167 -24.59 -42.93 -8.26
CA SER A 167 -24.80 -41.55 -7.80
C SER A 167 -23.55 -40.72 -7.93
N ILE A 168 -23.76 -39.40 -8.07
CA ILE A 168 -22.72 -38.36 -8.00
C ILE A 168 -23.09 -37.48 -6.82
N THR A 169 -22.13 -37.27 -5.90
CA THR A 169 -22.31 -36.38 -4.76
C THR A 169 -21.18 -35.36 -4.71
N GLY A 170 -21.47 -34.16 -4.20
CA GLY A 170 -20.49 -33.08 -4.09
C GLY A 170 -20.58 -32.04 -5.21
N LEU A 171 -21.58 -32.14 -6.12
CA LEU A 171 -21.85 -31.09 -7.10
C LEU A 171 -22.21 -29.78 -6.40
N LEU A 172 -21.63 -28.69 -6.86
CA LEU A 172 -21.81 -27.35 -6.31
C LEU A 172 -22.29 -26.39 -7.42
N ASN A 173 -22.77 -25.21 -7.04
CA ASN A 173 -23.15 -24.12 -7.95
C ASN A 173 -24.13 -24.51 -9.09
N GLY A 174 -24.80 -25.65 -9.00
CA GLY A 174 -25.66 -26.17 -10.06
C GLY A 174 -24.87 -26.80 -11.23
N ASP A 175 -23.64 -27.20 -11.00
CA ASP A 175 -22.82 -27.89 -12.02
C ASP A 175 -23.53 -29.13 -12.56
N ASN A 176 -23.50 -29.30 -13.87
CA ASN A 176 -24.09 -30.44 -14.55
C ASN A 176 -22.99 -31.38 -15.06
N ILE A 177 -22.72 -32.41 -14.29
CA ILE A 177 -21.78 -33.49 -14.65
C ILE A 177 -22.56 -34.80 -14.67
N THR A 178 -22.56 -35.47 -15.82
CA THR A 178 -23.30 -36.71 -16.08
C THR A 178 -22.35 -37.83 -16.44
#